data_89ca91ec3959d99dc6adf81ecbfba53e
#
_entry.id   89ca91ec3959d99dc6adf81ecbfba53e
#
_cell.length_a   1.000
_cell.length_b   1.000
_cell.length_c   1.000
_cell.angle_alpha   90.00
_cell.angle_beta   90.00
_cell.angle_gamma   90.00
#
_symmetry.space_group_name_H-M   'P 1'
#
loop_
_entity.id
_entity.type
_entity.pdbx_description
1 polymer ?
#
loop_
_entity_poly.entity_id
_entity_poly.type
_entity_poly.pdbx_seq_one_letter_code
_entity_poly.pdbx_strand_id
1 'polypeptide(L)'
;MNKYIIASLLFLFSNVMLAQEWGTVEKNKVTMKEIAPVWAGCEDQSGTDLQKCFTQKLTQHVVKNFKYPADAYKSNTQGRVIVEFSINTKGMVEIKNVSGGAPSLQEEARRNISLIPKMVRPGMQAGKPKAIQYTVPFDFKTGK
;
A
#
# COMPACT_ATOMS: atom_id res chain seq x y z
N MET A 1 13.04 -75.03 31.03
CA MET A 1 14.39 -74.62 30.93
C MET A 1 14.64 -73.62 29.81
N ASN A 2 14.19 -72.57 29.70
CA ASN A 2 14.75 -71.51 28.82
C ASN A 2 14.21 -70.22 29.29
N LYS A 3 14.85 -69.76 30.35
CA LYS A 3 14.50 -68.56 31.09
C LYS A 3 15.16 -67.31 30.51
N TYR A 4 15.64 -67.36 29.29
CA TYR A 4 16.51 -66.29 28.76
C TYR A 4 15.99 -65.64 27.49
N ILE A 5 14.76 -65.89 27.12
CA ILE A 5 14.18 -65.32 25.85
C ILE A 5 13.33 -64.07 26.08
N ILE A 6 13.17 -63.61 27.30
CA ILE A 6 12.28 -62.55 27.64
C ILE A 6 13.00 -61.16 27.75
N ALA A 7 14.32 -61.16 27.69
CA ALA A 7 15.09 -59.94 27.93
C ALA A 7 15.40 -59.13 26.66
N SER A 8 14.96 -59.55 25.49
CA SER A 8 15.41 -58.96 24.26
C SER A 8 14.34 -58.15 23.53
N LEU A 9 13.19 -57.93 24.14
CA LEU A 9 12.04 -57.32 23.47
C LEU A 9 11.66 -55.95 24.00
N LEU A 10 12.53 -55.36 24.81
CA LEU A 10 12.23 -54.10 25.48
C LEU A 10 13.07 -52.90 25.02
N PHE A 11 13.80 -53.04 23.94
CA PHE A 11 14.67 -51.96 23.47
C PHE A 11 14.32 -51.45 22.07
N LEU A 12 13.12 -51.67 21.63
CA LEU A 12 12.60 -51.01 20.41
C LEU A 12 11.59 -49.89 20.74
N PHE A 13 11.78 -49.21 21.86
CA PHE A 13 11.33 -47.85 21.90
C PHE A 13 12.30 -47.04 21.07
N SER A 14 12.16 -47.21 19.79
CA SER A 14 12.58 -46.23 18.84
C SER A 14 12.18 -44.87 19.39
N ASN A 15 13.17 -44.08 19.71
CA ASN A 15 13.02 -42.67 19.79
C ASN A 15 12.35 -42.19 18.49
N VAL A 16 11.03 -42.18 18.48
CA VAL A 16 10.32 -41.21 17.69
C VAL A 16 10.71 -39.89 18.37
N MET A 17 11.87 -39.41 18.01
CA MET A 17 12.08 -37.99 18.02
C MET A 17 10.92 -37.44 17.23
N LEU A 18 9.88 -37.04 17.93
CA LEU A 18 9.10 -35.95 17.48
C LEU A 18 10.11 -34.84 17.22
N ALA A 19 10.63 -34.78 16.00
CA ALA A 19 11.03 -33.56 15.44
C ALA A 19 9.76 -32.73 15.57
N GLN A 20 9.62 -32.04 16.71
CA GLN A 20 8.86 -30.84 16.73
C GLN A 20 9.51 -30.05 15.61
N GLU A 21 8.84 -30.04 14.48
CA GLU A 21 8.95 -28.97 13.57
C GLU A 21 8.67 -27.72 14.43
N TRP A 22 9.70 -27.24 15.06
CA TRP A 22 9.78 -25.84 15.39
C TRP A 22 9.61 -25.23 14.02
N GLY A 23 8.33 -24.90 13.74
CA GLY A 23 8.00 -24.27 12.50
C GLY A 23 9.09 -23.28 12.28
N THR A 24 9.72 -23.36 11.15
CA THR A 24 10.69 -22.38 10.73
C THR A 24 10.14 -21.08 11.23
N VAL A 25 10.75 -20.54 12.27
CA VAL A 25 10.60 -19.13 12.57
C VAL A 25 11.12 -18.52 11.30
N GLU A 26 10.24 -18.38 10.31
CA GLU A 26 10.48 -17.43 9.25
C GLU A 26 10.94 -16.24 10.04
N LYS A 27 12.23 -15.98 9.89
CA LYS A 27 12.89 -14.89 10.59
C LYS A 27 11.89 -13.79 10.56
N ASN A 28 11.29 -13.51 11.72
CA ASN A 28 10.28 -12.48 11.83
C ASN A 28 10.94 -11.26 11.26
N LYS A 29 10.76 -11.09 9.95
CA LYS A 29 10.94 -9.82 9.31
C LYS A 29 9.86 -9.00 9.97
N VAL A 30 10.21 -8.41 11.12
CA VAL A 30 9.39 -7.40 11.76
C VAL A 30 9.31 -6.30 10.73
N THR A 31 8.36 -6.47 9.81
CA THR A 31 8.03 -5.46 8.83
C THR A 31 7.38 -4.39 9.67
N MET A 32 8.18 -3.42 10.09
CA MET A 32 7.69 -2.26 10.80
C MET A 32 6.60 -1.66 9.93
N LYS A 33 5.37 -1.70 10.43
CA LYS A 33 4.21 -1.23 9.69
C LYS A 33 4.39 0.24 9.34
N GLU A 34 4.21 0.56 8.08
CA GLU A 34 4.17 1.95 7.62
C GLU A 34 2.93 2.64 8.20
N ILE A 35 3.13 3.86 8.69
CA ILE A 35 2.06 4.72 9.17
C ILE A 35 1.78 5.75 8.08
N ALA A 36 0.52 5.87 7.69
CA ALA A 36 0.10 6.81 6.65
C ALA A 36 0.43 8.26 7.03
N PRO A 37 0.67 9.13 6.02
CA PRO A 37 0.74 10.56 6.24
C PRO A 37 -0.57 11.09 6.85
N VAL A 38 -0.50 12.14 7.62
CA VAL A 38 -1.67 12.75 8.23
C VAL A 38 -2.17 13.90 7.36
N TRP A 39 -3.27 13.68 6.69
CA TRP A 39 -3.99 14.72 5.96
C TRP A 39 -4.72 15.63 6.94
N ALA A 40 -4.85 16.92 6.64
CA ALA A 40 -5.64 17.85 7.46
C ALA A 40 -7.07 17.34 7.68
N GLY A 41 -7.50 17.23 8.92
CA GLY A 41 -8.76 16.62 9.34
C GLY A 41 -8.66 15.14 9.72
N CYS A 42 -7.46 14.54 9.68
CA CYS A 42 -7.19 13.16 10.12
C CYS A 42 -6.27 13.11 11.36
N GLU A 43 -6.05 14.23 12.04
CA GLU A 43 -5.07 14.36 13.13
C GLU A 43 -5.37 13.45 14.32
N ASP A 44 -6.64 13.20 14.59
CA ASP A 44 -7.11 12.39 15.73
C ASP A 44 -7.17 10.89 15.41
N GLN A 45 -6.81 10.51 14.19
CA GLN A 45 -6.85 9.12 13.73
C GLN A 45 -5.49 8.43 13.91
N SER A 46 -5.52 7.11 14.09
CA SER A 46 -4.32 6.27 14.18
C SER A 46 -4.54 4.91 13.53
N GLY A 47 -3.44 4.21 13.26
CA GLY A 47 -3.47 2.86 12.71
C GLY A 47 -4.29 2.74 11.42
N THR A 48 -5.20 1.78 11.38
CA THR A 48 -6.09 1.54 10.23
C THR A 48 -7.07 2.67 9.96
N ASP A 49 -7.50 3.39 10.98
CA ASP A 49 -8.44 4.50 10.83
C ASP A 49 -7.75 5.71 10.19
N LEU A 50 -6.49 5.95 10.51
CA LEU A 50 -5.68 6.95 9.82
C LEU A 50 -5.52 6.61 8.33
N GLN A 51 -5.24 5.34 8.01
CA GLN A 51 -5.13 4.90 6.63
C GLN A 51 -6.44 5.07 5.86
N LYS A 52 -7.57 4.74 6.47
CA LYS A 52 -8.90 4.99 5.89
C LYS A 52 -9.18 6.47 5.68
N CYS A 53 -8.90 7.29 6.69
CA CYS A 53 -9.07 8.74 6.62
C CYS A 53 -8.24 9.33 5.47
N PHE A 54 -6.96 8.96 5.36
CA PHE A 54 -6.12 9.39 4.26
C PHE A 54 -6.70 8.99 2.89
N THR A 55 -7.12 7.74 2.73
CA THR A 55 -7.71 7.25 1.48
C THR A 55 -8.99 8.00 1.12
N GLN A 56 -9.84 8.28 2.10
CA GLN A 56 -11.06 9.07 1.88
C GLN A 56 -10.74 10.51 1.45
N LYS A 57 -9.79 11.15 2.11
CA LYS A 57 -9.34 12.50 1.75
C LYS A 57 -8.73 12.56 0.35
N LEU A 58 -7.91 11.56 0.01
CA LEU A 58 -7.33 11.44 -1.33
C LEU A 58 -8.42 11.28 -2.39
N THR A 59 -9.39 10.39 -2.16
CA THR A 59 -10.52 10.19 -3.07
C THR A 59 -11.33 11.46 -3.25
N GLN A 60 -11.67 12.14 -2.16
CA GLN A 60 -12.38 13.42 -2.20
C GLN A 60 -11.61 14.48 -2.97
N HIS A 61 -10.28 14.56 -2.77
CA HIS A 61 -9.41 15.48 -3.48
C HIS A 61 -9.44 15.23 -5.00
N VAL A 62 -9.26 13.96 -5.38
CA VAL A 62 -9.27 13.56 -6.79
C VAL A 62 -10.59 13.92 -7.46
N VAL A 63 -11.72 13.59 -6.85
CA VAL A 63 -13.05 13.88 -7.39
C VAL A 63 -13.31 15.38 -7.46
N LYS A 64 -13.01 16.10 -6.41
CA LYS A 64 -13.24 17.56 -6.32
C LYS A 64 -12.45 18.34 -7.36
N ASN A 65 -11.22 17.95 -7.63
CA ASN A 65 -10.31 18.65 -8.52
C ASN A 65 -10.28 18.09 -9.94
N PHE A 66 -11.04 17.03 -10.21
CA PHE A 66 -11.10 16.41 -11.53
C PHE A 66 -11.68 17.36 -12.57
N LYS A 67 -10.99 17.50 -13.70
CA LYS A 67 -11.46 18.25 -14.86
C LYS A 67 -11.22 17.42 -16.12
N TYR A 68 -12.27 17.17 -16.88
CA TYR A 68 -12.07 16.56 -18.18
C TYR A 68 -11.49 17.61 -19.14
N PRO A 69 -10.35 17.35 -19.81
CA PRO A 69 -9.82 18.32 -20.79
C PRO A 69 -10.84 18.56 -21.90
N ALA A 70 -11.14 19.83 -22.20
CA ALA A 70 -12.21 20.19 -23.11
C ALA A 70 -12.05 19.59 -24.51
N ASP A 71 -10.84 19.62 -25.04
CA ASP A 71 -10.55 19.06 -26.38
C ASP A 71 -10.65 17.53 -26.40
N ALA A 72 -10.19 16.88 -25.33
CA ALA A 72 -10.35 15.43 -25.18
C ALA A 72 -11.82 15.02 -25.05
N TYR A 73 -12.63 15.81 -24.34
CA TYR A 73 -14.07 15.57 -24.24
C TYR A 73 -14.78 15.73 -25.60
N LYS A 74 -14.46 16.80 -26.34
CA LYS A 74 -15.03 17.05 -27.68
C LYS A 74 -14.67 15.95 -28.68
N SER A 75 -13.43 15.47 -28.64
CA SER A 75 -12.95 14.40 -29.53
C SER A 75 -13.28 12.99 -29.00
N ASN A 76 -14.04 12.87 -27.92
CA ASN A 76 -14.36 11.61 -27.27
C ASN A 76 -13.10 10.77 -26.92
N THR A 77 -12.03 11.42 -26.55
CA THR A 77 -10.79 10.77 -26.11
C THR A 77 -10.98 10.26 -24.70
N GLN A 78 -11.04 8.94 -24.55
CA GLN A 78 -11.25 8.24 -23.28
C GLN A 78 -10.03 7.37 -22.95
N GLY A 79 -9.93 6.92 -21.71
CA GLY A 79 -8.90 5.99 -21.29
C GLY A 79 -8.64 6.02 -19.80
N ARG A 80 -7.77 5.11 -19.36
CA ARG A 80 -7.29 5.05 -17.98
C ARG A 80 -5.87 5.56 -17.93
N VAL A 81 -5.64 6.49 -16.99
CA VAL A 81 -4.32 6.99 -16.64
C VAL A 81 -3.98 6.54 -15.23
N ILE A 82 -2.78 6.04 -15.03
CA ILE A 82 -2.28 5.64 -13.71
C ILE A 82 -1.21 6.63 -13.29
N VAL A 83 -1.38 7.23 -12.12
CA VAL A 83 -0.38 8.12 -11.51
C VAL A 83 0.22 7.43 -10.29
N GLU A 84 1.53 7.26 -10.34
CA GLU A 84 2.34 6.79 -9.20
C GLU A 84 3.01 8.01 -8.58
N PHE A 85 2.81 8.19 -7.29
CA PHE A 85 3.38 9.31 -6.55
C PHE A 85 3.77 8.88 -5.13
N SER A 86 4.55 9.70 -4.46
CA SER A 86 4.85 9.54 -3.05
C SER A 86 4.52 10.81 -2.28
N ILE A 87 4.22 10.65 -1.00
CA ILE A 87 4.28 11.74 -0.03
C ILE A 87 5.64 11.61 0.64
N ASN A 88 6.49 12.61 0.44
CA ASN A 88 7.87 12.58 0.91
C ASN A 88 7.98 12.80 2.43
N THR A 89 9.19 12.74 2.95
CA THR A 89 9.48 12.91 4.39
C THR A 89 9.14 14.31 4.93
N LYS A 90 8.87 15.26 4.06
CA LYS A 90 8.39 16.62 4.41
C LYS A 90 6.87 16.76 4.31
N GLY A 91 6.16 15.68 3.93
CA GLY A 91 4.72 15.70 3.72
C GLY A 91 4.27 16.27 2.37
N MET A 92 5.19 16.43 1.42
CA MET A 92 4.92 16.96 0.08
C MET A 92 4.70 15.85 -0.93
N VAL A 93 3.81 16.09 -1.90
CA VAL A 93 3.60 15.17 -3.02
C VAL A 93 4.77 15.23 -4.01
N GLU A 94 5.19 14.07 -4.47
CA GLU A 94 6.17 13.91 -5.56
C GLU A 94 5.65 12.88 -6.56
N ILE A 95 5.40 13.31 -7.79
CA ILE A 95 4.97 12.40 -8.86
C ILE A 95 6.16 11.60 -9.34
N LYS A 96 6.00 10.27 -9.39
CA LYS A 96 7.06 9.34 -9.82
C LYS A 96 6.88 8.89 -11.25
N ASN A 97 5.63 8.56 -11.63
CA ASN A 97 5.32 8.10 -12.98
C ASN A 97 3.86 8.39 -13.35
N VAL A 98 3.62 8.65 -14.61
CA VAL A 98 2.28 8.79 -15.19
C VAL A 98 2.24 7.94 -16.45
N SER A 99 1.29 7.02 -16.54
CA SER A 99 1.20 6.06 -17.64
C SER A 99 -0.25 5.82 -18.10
N GLY A 100 -0.40 5.34 -19.32
CA GLY A 100 -1.69 5.05 -19.92
C GLY A 100 -2.44 6.28 -20.43
N GLY A 101 -3.42 6.06 -21.29
CA GLY A 101 -4.24 7.12 -21.87
C GLY A 101 -3.49 8.07 -22.81
N ALA A 102 -4.23 9.02 -23.37
CA ALA A 102 -3.67 10.06 -24.21
C ALA A 102 -2.87 11.11 -23.39
N PRO A 103 -1.92 11.83 -24.01
CA PRO A 103 -1.11 12.85 -23.32
C PRO A 103 -1.94 13.91 -22.60
N SER A 104 -3.03 14.39 -23.17
CA SER A 104 -3.92 15.38 -22.52
C SER A 104 -4.56 14.86 -21.25
N LEU A 105 -4.92 13.57 -21.22
CA LEU A 105 -5.47 12.91 -20.02
C LEU A 105 -4.39 12.72 -18.96
N GLN A 106 -3.17 12.39 -19.37
CA GLN A 106 -2.03 12.28 -18.46
C GLN A 106 -1.69 13.62 -17.81
N GLU A 107 -1.74 14.70 -18.56
CA GLU A 107 -1.49 16.05 -18.06
C GLU A 107 -2.53 16.46 -17.00
N GLU A 108 -3.80 16.17 -17.23
CA GLU A 108 -4.86 16.42 -16.24
C GLU A 108 -4.66 15.56 -14.97
N ALA A 109 -4.38 14.29 -15.12
CA ALA A 109 -4.12 13.42 -13.98
C ALA A 109 -2.92 13.92 -13.15
N ARG A 110 -1.84 14.33 -13.82
CA ARG A 110 -0.67 14.96 -13.20
C ARG A 110 -1.04 16.24 -12.46
N ARG A 111 -1.79 17.12 -13.09
CA ARG A 111 -2.28 18.37 -12.48
C ARG A 111 -3.07 18.10 -11.22
N ASN A 112 -4.01 17.17 -11.26
CA ASN A 112 -4.87 16.79 -10.12
C ASN A 112 -4.03 16.35 -8.91
N ILE A 113 -3.12 15.43 -9.11
CA ILE A 113 -2.25 14.93 -8.03
C ILE A 113 -1.31 16.01 -7.53
N SER A 114 -0.79 16.87 -8.40
CA SER A 114 0.08 18.00 -8.01
C SER A 114 -0.60 19.02 -7.09
N LEU A 115 -1.93 19.08 -7.08
CA LEU A 115 -2.71 19.95 -6.20
C LEU A 115 -2.90 19.38 -4.79
N ILE A 116 -2.43 18.19 -4.51
CA ILE A 116 -2.50 17.61 -3.16
C ILE A 116 -1.75 18.54 -2.19
N PRO A 117 -2.40 18.99 -1.10
CA PRO A 117 -1.77 19.90 -0.16
C PRO A 117 -0.68 19.19 0.66
N LYS A 118 0.18 19.99 1.27
CA LYS A 118 1.15 19.47 2.24
C LYS A 118 0.42 18.77 3.39
N MET A 119 0.90 17.60 3.76
CA MET A 119 0.39 16.85 4.90
C MET A 119 0.74 17.54 6.22
N VAL A 120 -0.11 17.38 7.22
CA VAL A 120 0.15 17.87 8.59
C VAL A 120 1.36 17.15 9.18
N ARG A 121 1.48 15.85 8.91
CA ARG A 121 2.66 15.03 9.26
C ARG A 121 2.98 14.07 8.11
N PRO A 122 4.28 13.80 7.84
CA PRO A 122 4.66 12.80 6.86
C PRO A 122 4.30 11.39 7.33
N GLY A 123 4.36 10.43 6.41
CA GLY A 123 4.32 9.02 6.77
C GLY A 123 5.50 8.64 7.65
N MET A 124 5.34 7.59 8.45
CA MET A 124 6.34 7.12 9.40
C MET A 124 6.60 5.62 9.23
N GLN A 125 7.81 5.21 9.52
CA GLN A 125 8.16 3.81 9.69
C GLN A 125 9.26 3.71 10.75
N ALA A 126 9.10 2.80 11.70
CA ALA A 126 10.07 2.62 12.79
C ALA A 126 10.36 3.93 13.56
N GLY A 127 9.36 4.78 13.77
CA GLY A 127 9.48 6.06 14.47
C GLY A 127 10.20 7.18 13.70
N LYS A 128 10.46 6.97 12.39
CA LYS A 128 11.13 7.94 11.52
C LYS A 128 10.27 8.34 10.35
N PRO A 129 10.33 9.59 9.88
CA PRO A 129 9.68 9.99 8.64
C PRO A 129 10.12 9.11 7.46
N LYS A 130 9.15 8.68 6.68
CA LYS A 130 9.36 7.88 5.48
C LYS A 130 8.48 8.36 4.34
N ALA A 131 9.01 8.36 3.12
CA ALA A 131 8.20 8.57 1.92
C ALA A 131 7.29 7.36 1.69
N ILE A 132 6.00 7.59 1.59
CA ILE A 132 5.01 6.55 1.34
C ILE A 132 4.50 6.66 -0.09
N GLN A 133 4.49 5.55 -0.81
CA GLN A 133 4.07 5.50 -2.21
C GLN A 133 2.59 5.18 -2.34
N TYR A 134 1.96 5.82 -3.34
CA TYR A 134 0.56 5.63 -3.70
C TYR A 134 0.40 5.52 -5.20
N THR A 135 -0.66 4.83 -5.61
CA THR A 135 -1.05 4.70 -7.02
C THR A 135 -2.51 5.03 -7.15
N VAL A 136 -2.84 5.95 -8.06
CA VAL A 136 -4.23 6.37 -8.32
C VAL A 136 -4.55 6.17 -9.79
N PRO A 137 -5.57 5.36 -10.12
CA PRO A 137 -6.11 5.27 -11.46
C PRO A 137 -7.13 6.40 -11.71
N PHE A 138 -7.04 7.03 -12.87
CA PHE A 138 -8.01 7.99 -13.39
C PHE A 138 -8.74 7.39 -14.57
N ASP A 139 -10.03 7.18 -14.46
CA ASP A 139 -10.88 6.69 -15.56
C ASP A 139 -11.59 7.86 -16.25
N PHE A 140 -11.12 8.19 -17.43
CA PHE A 140 -11.72 9.22 -18.27
C PHE A 140 -12.78 8.61 -19.18
N LYS A 141 -14.04 8.87 -18.90
CA LYS A 141 -15.21 8.41 -19.66
C LYS A 141 -16.12 9.58 -19.98
N THR A 142 -16.50 9.75 -21.22
CA THR A 142 -17.38 10.86 -21.66
C THR A 142 -18.86 10.55 -21.45
N GLY A 143 -19.24 9.29 -21.32
CA GLY A 143 -20.64 8.87 -21.29
C GLY A 143 -21.35 8.93 -22.64
N LYS A 144 -20.59 9.11 -23.72
CA LYS A 144 -21.12 9.16 -25.11
C LYS A 144 -21.08 7.78 -25.76
#